data_d292050e55182c980d3d7cba3c648276
#
_entry.id   d292050e55182c980d3d7cba3c648276
#
_cell.length_a   1.000
_cell.length_b   1.000
_cell.length_c   1.000
_cell.angle_alpha   90.00
_cell.angle_beta   90.00
_cell.angle_gamma   90.00
#
_symmetry.space_group_name_H-M   'P 1'
#
loop_
_entity.id
_entity.type
_entity.pdbx_description
1 polymer ?
#
loop_
_entity_poly.entity_id
_entity_poly.type
_entity_poly.pdbx_seq_one_letter_code
_entity_poly.pdbx_strand_id
1 'polypeptide(L)'
;MKYTALVLAAGKNAARGISYKKALAEMKTGESVLDKTVSVFLEDERCRQIVIVTNSADLQKLVQSHKSGKVLHVKGGETRVDSVLHGLTAVSEDVVLIHDGVRPWVQKSSIDAILEKMETENACVLAIKPKGALLEVEDGYVKNVFRPDYMQTQTPQGFKTSFILKCYTTAHHLGFDMMDDAQLVSRVSDEKIAVVEGDIRNVRYLLKG
;
A
#
# COMPACT_ATOMS: atom_id res chain seq x y z
N MET A 1 -8.46 -10.21 -14.77
CA MET A 1 -8.86 -10.32 -13.35
C MET A 1 -9.38 -8.97 -12.88
N LYS A 2 -10.51 -8.92 -12.12
CA LYS A 2 -11.04 -7.71 -11.48
C LYS A 2 -10.44 -7.56 -10.09
N TYR A 3 -10.34 -6.34 -9.58
CA TYR A 3 -9.76 -6.09 -8.26
C TYR A 3 -10.32 -4.82 -7.60
N THR A 4 -10.15 -4.74 -6.27
CA THR A 4 -10.32 -3.52 -5.49
C THR A 4 -8.94 -2.90 -5.20
N ALA A 5 -8.78 -1.59 -5.39
CA ALA A 5 -7.65 -0.84 -4.87
C ALA A 5 -7.97 -0.34 -3.45
N LEU A 6 -7.15 -0.72 -2.47
CA LEU A 6 -7.24 -0.23 -1.09
C LEU A 6 -6.13 0.79 -0.85
N VAL A 7 -6.47 2.07 -0.83
CA VAL A 7 -5.52 3.19 -0.74
C VAL A 7 -5.45 3.72 0.69
N LEU A 8 -4.27 3.66 1.29
CA LEU A 8 -4.05 4.05 2.67
C LEU A 8 -3.59 5.50 2.79
N ALA A 9 -4.40 6.34 3.42
CA ALA A 9 -4.14 7.76 3.67
C ALA A 9 -4.43 8.18 5.13
N ALA A 10 -4.49 7.22 6.08
CA ALA A 10 -4.90 7.43 7.47
C ALA A 10 -3.75 7.75 8.44
N GLY A 11 -2.49 7.71 8.02
CA GLY A 11 -1.33 7.83 8.91
C GLY A 11 -1.26 9.17 9.65
N LYS A 12 -1.21 9.12 10.99
CA LYS A 12 -1.05 10.30 11.87
C LYS A 12 0.42 10.72 12.03
N ASN A 13 1.39 9.83 11.84
CA ASN A 13 2.80 10.06 12.16
C ASN A 13 3.67 10.35 10.93
N ALA A 14 4.22 11.56 10.89
CA ALA A 14 5.22 11.96 9.90
C ALA A 14 6.48 11.06 9.90
N ALA A 15 6.86 10.50 11.07
CA ALA A 15 8.00 9.59 11.23
C ALA A 15 7.83 8.26 10.46
N ARG A 16 6.59 7.80 10.23
CA ARG A 16 6.28 6.58 9.46
C ARG A 16 6.11 6.82 7.95
N GLY A 17 6.37 8.04 7.46
CA GLY A 17 6.37 8.38 6.03
C GLY A 17 5.00 8.53 5.38
N ILE A 18 3.91 8.15 6.05
CA ILE A 18 2.54 8.32 5.57
C ILE A 18 1.87 9.38 6.43
N SER A 19 1.78 10.60 5.94
CA SER A 19 1.05 11.68 6.60
C SER A 19 -0.08 12.12 5.67
N TYR A 20 -1.30 12.30 6.22
CA TYR A 20 -2.42 12.87 5.48
C TYR A 20 -2.06 14.23 4.83
N LYS A 21 -1.15 15.02 5.45
CA LYS A 21 -0.65 16.28 4.88
C LYS A 21 0.10 16.05 3.57
N LYS A 22 0.82 14.93 3.42
CA LYS A 22 1.48 14.59 2.15
C LYS A 22 0.47 14.19 1.08
N ALA A 23 -0.58 13.48 1.45
CA ALA A 23 -1.64 13.09 0.53
C ALA A 23 -2.45 14.30 0.02
N LEU A 24 -2.63 15.33 0.86
CA LEU A 24 -3.26 16.60 0.50
C LEU A 24 -2.34 17.56 -0.25
N ALA A 25 -1.02 17.34 -0.23
CA ALA A 25 -0.08 18.27 -0.85
C ALA A 25 -0.37 18.43 -2.35
N GLU A 26 -0.38 19.66 -2.80
CA GLU A 26 -0.52 19.98 -4.21
C GLU A 26 0.79 19.69 -4.96
N MET A 27 0.69 18.97 -6.06
CA MET A 27 1.78 18.71 -6.97
C MET A 27 1.96 19.89 -7.94
N LYS A 28 3.10 19.93 -8.63
CA LYS A 28 3.36 20.96 -9.66
C LYS A 28 2.32 20.98 -10.79
N THR A 29 1.57 19.89 -10.93
CA THR A 29 0.48 19.72 -11.90
C THR A 29 -0.84 20.33 -11.45
N GLY A 30 -0.94 20.85 -10.21
CA GLY A 30 -2.15 21.42 -9.63
C GLY A 30 -3.11 20.39 -9.02
N GLU A 31 -2.80 19.10 -9.12
CA GLU A 31 -3.59 18.02 -8.48
C GLU A 31 -2.99 17.63 -7.11
N SER A 32 -3.80 17.09 -6.23
CA SER A 32 -3.26 16.55 -4.97
C SER A 32 -2.48 15.26 -5.20
N VAL A 33 -1.57 14.96 -4.27
CA VAL A 33 -0.81 13.68 -4.30
C VAL A 33 -1.78 12.49 -4.27
N LEU A 34 -2.87 12.57 -3.51
CA LEU A 34 -3.88 11.51 -3.45
C LEU A 34 -4.61 11.35 -4.78
N ASP A 35 -5.05 12.46 -5.42
CA ASP A 35 -5.73 12.41 -6.71
C ASP A 35 -4.85 11.76 -7.76
N LYS A 36 -3.58 12.15 -7.80
CA LYS A 36 -2.60 11.52 -8.69
C LYS A 36 -2.40 10.03 -8.39
N THR A 37 -2.34 9.67 -7.11
CA THR A 37 -2.22 8.26 -6.71
C THR A 37 -3.43 7.43 -7.14
N VAL A 38 -4.63 8.00 -7.03
CA VAL A 38 -5.89 7.32 -7.34
C VAL A 38 -6.15 7.24 -8.84
N SER A 39 -5.63 8.19 -9.63
CA SER A 39 -5.93 8.30 -11.07
C SER A 39 -5.62 7.02 -11.84
N VAL A 40 -4.50 6.34 -11.56
CA VAL A 40 -4.12 5.10 -12.24
C VAL A 40 -5.13 3.96 -12.04
N PHE A 41 -5.78 3.92 -10.88
CA PHE A 41 -6.81 2.94 -10.56
C PHE A 41 -8.18 3.34 -11.14
N LEU A 42 -8.47 4.65 -11.21
CA LEU A 42 -9.69 5.15 -11.86
C LEU A 42 -9.69 4.84 -13.36
N GLU A 43 -8.55 4.95 -14.01
CA GLU A 43 -8.36 4.71 -15.44
C GLU A 43 -8.30 3.21 -15.79
N ASP A 44 -8.08 2.32 -14.82
CA ASP A 44 -8.04 0.87 -15.05
C ASP A 44 -9.47 0.29 -14.98
N GLU A 45 -9.97 -0.23 -16.10
CA GLU A 45 -11.30 -0.85 -16.18
C GLU A 45 -11.45 -2.11 -15.32
N ARG A 46 -10.34 -2.78 -14.98
CA ARG A 46 -10.29 -3.94 -14.10
C ARG A 46 -10.47 -3.55 -12.63
N CYS A 47 -10.15 -2.31 -12.27
CA CYS A 47 -10.41 -1.76 -10.95
C CYS A 47 -11.92 -1.48 -10.81
N ARG A 48 -12.60 -2.29 -10.03
CA ARG A 48 -14.06 -2.17 -9.84
C ARG A 48 -14.43 -1.29 -8.67
N GLN A 49 -13.51 -1.16 -7.70
CA GLN A 49 -13.71 -0.39 -6.49
C GLN A 49 -12.39 0.21 -6.03
N ILE A 50 -12.45 1.41 -5.47
CA ILE A 50 -11.33 2.09 -4.83
C ILE A 50 -11.76 2.45 -3.41
N VAL A 51 -11.20 1.77 -2.41
CA VAL A 51 -11.45 2.04 -1.00
C VAL A 51 -10.34 2.95 -0.48
N ILE A 52 -10.67 4.17 -0.08
CA ILE A 52 -9.71 5.13 0.46
C ILE A 52 -9.89 5.20 1.98
N VAL A 53 -8.86 4.81 2.71
CA VAL A 53 -8.86 4.80 4.18
C VAL A 53 -8.19 6.07 4.70
N THR A 54 -8.94 6.92 5.41
CA THR A 54 -8.40 8.14 6.01
C THR A 54 -9.14 8.56 7.27
N ASN A 55 -8.44 9.28 8.17
CA ASN A 55 -9.00 9.93 9.35
C ASN A 55 -9.08 11.47 9.19
N SER A 56 -8.63 12.01 8.07
CA SER A 56 -8.67 13.46 7.80
C SER A 56 -9.99 13.88 7.19
N ALA A 57 -10.67 14.86 7.79
CA ALA A 57 -11.88 15.45 7.24
C ALA A 57 -11.64 16.12 5.88
N ASP A 58 -10.46 16.68 5.66
CA ASP A 58 -10.12 17.32 4.38
C ASP A 58 -9.93 16.28 3.27
N LEU A 59 -9.24 15.16 3.57
CA LEU A 59 -9.15 14.04 2.64
C LEU A 59 -10.51 13.39 2.38
N GLN A 60 -11.38 13.31 3.40
CA GLN A 60 -12.75 12.81 3.20
C GLN A 60 -13.54 13.67 2.23
N LYS A 61 -13.45 15.00 2.34
CA LYS A 61 -14.08 15.93 1.39
C LYS A 61 -13.51 15.75 -0.02
N LEU A 62 -12.19 15.60 -0.15
CA LEU A 62 -11.52 15.33 -1.42
C LEU A 62 -12.04 14.04 -2.04
N VAL A 63 -12.10 12.95 -1.26
CA VAL A 63 -12.63 11.65 -1.72
C VAL A 63 -14.08 11.77 -2.18
N GLN A 64 -14.92 12.48 -1.44
CA GLN A 64 -16.33 12.70 -1.77
C GLN A 64 -16.52 13.57 -3.02
N SER A 65 -15.52 14.38 -3.41
CA SER A 65 -15.56 15.16 -4.64
C SER A 65 -15.38 14.32 -5.91
N HIS A 66 -14.84 13.11 -5.79
CA HIS A 66 -14.77 12.17 -6.90
C HIS A 66 -16.17 11.70 -7.32
N LYS A 67 -16.60 12.09 -8.51
CA LYS A 67 -17.91 11.71 -9.07
C LYS A 67 -17.99 10.25 -9.54
N SER A 68 -16.89 9.50 -9.41
CA SER A 68 -16.85 8.10 -9.81
C SER A 68 -17.56 7.22 -8.78
N GLY A 69 -18.54 6.44 -9.21
CA GLY A 69 -19.20 5.44 -8.37
C GLY A 69 -18.29 4.31 -7.87
N LYS A 70 -17.00 4.28 -8.31
CA LYS A 70 -16.01 3.31 -7.85
C LYS A 70 -15.36 3.69 -6.50
N VAL A 71 -15.41 4.97 -6.09
CA VAL A 71 -14.65 5.48 -4.94
C VAL A 71 -15.49 5.43 -3.67
N LEU A 72 -14.95 4.78 -2.64
CA LEU A 72 -15.55 4.65 -1.31
C LEU A 72 -14.58 5.17 -0.25
N HIS A 73 -15.06 5.96 0.69
CA HIS A 73 -14.32 6.38 1.88
C HIS A 73 -14.58 5.44 3.06
N VAL A 74 -13.50 5.04 3.75
CA VAL A 74 -13.55 4.30 5.00
C VAL A 74 -12.72 5.03 6.05
N LYS A 75 -13.25 5.13 7.28
CA LYS A 75 -12.51 5.72 8.41
C LYS A 75 -11.41 4.77 8.86
N GLY A 76 -10.19 5.27 8.99
CA GLY A 76 -9.07 4.53 9.53
C GLY A 76 -9.19 4.27 11.03
N GLY A 77 -8.43 3.29 11.52
CA GLY A 77 -8.30 2.96 12.93
C GLY A 77 -7.18 3.73 13.64
N GLU A 78 -6.82 3.26 14.83
CA GLU A 78 -5.74 3.85 15.64
C GLU A 78 -4.36 3.46 15.13
N THR A 79 -4.20 2.20 14.72
CA THR A 79 -2.98 1.64 14.15
C THR A 79 -3.07 1.50 12.64
N ARG A 80 -1.94 1.13 11.99
CA ARG A 80 -1.96 0.76 10.58
C ARG A 80 -2.75 -0.53 10.36
N VAL A 81 -2.60 -1.50 11.26
CA VAL A 81 -3.34 -2.77 11.21
C VAL A 81 -4.84 -2.52 11.24
N ASP A 82 -5.33 -1.71 12.18
CA ASP A 82 -6.74 -1.35 12.27
C ASP A 82 -7.24 -0.64 11.01
N SER A 83 -6.44 0.29 10.49
CA SER A 83 -6.81 1.06 9.30
C SER A 83 -6.96 0.16 8.07
N VAL A 84 -6.03 -0.79 7.87
CA VAL A 84 -6.12 -1.75 6.78
C VAL A 84 -7.28 -2.72 6.99
N LEU A 85 -7.47 -3.21 8.21
CA LEU A 85 -8.57 -4.12 8.54
C LEU A 85 -9.93 -3.46 8.26
N HIS A 86 -10.13 -2.19 8.68
CA HIS A 86 -11.34 -1.44 8.37
C HIS A 86 -11.54 -1.32 6.84
N GLY A 87 -10.48 -1.03 6.10
CA GLY A 87 -10.55 -0.97 4.64
C GLY A 87 -10.90 -2.30 4.00
N LEU A 88 -10.30 -3.40 4.47
CA LEU A 88 -10.54 -4.75 3.95
C LEU A 88 -11.99 -5.21 4.15
N THR A 89 -12.68 -4.78 5.22
CA THR A 89 -14.10 -5.11 5.42
C THR A 89 -15.02 -4.49 4.36
N ALA A 90 -14.55 -3.47 3.64
CA ALA A 90 -15.31 -2.80 2.57
C ALA A 90 -14.93 -3.29 1.16
N VAL A 91 -13.93 -4.16 1.04
CA VAL A 91 -13.47 -4.70 -0.26
C VAL A 91 -14.51 -5.65 -0.84
N SER A 92 -14.84 -5.47 -2.12
CA SER A 92 -15.88 -6.24 -2.81
C SER A 92 -15.35 -7.30 -3.78
N GLU A 93 -14.09 -7.19 -4.22
CA GLU A 93 -13.51 -8.12 -5.21
C GLU A 93 -12.64 -9.20 -4.53
N ASP A 94 -12.45 -10.33 -5.21
CA ASP A 94 -11.64 -11.45 -4.71
C ASP A 94 -10.14 -11.13 -4.62
N VAL A 95 -9.70 -10.07 -5.31
CA VAL A 95 -8.32 -9.58 -5.27
C VAL A 95 -8.31 -8.13 -4.81
N VAL A 96 -7.42 -7.82 -3.87
CA VAL A 96 -7.16 -6.48 -3.38
C VAL A 96 -5.72 -6.07 -3.63
N LEU A 97 -5.53 -4.86 -4.13
CA LEU A 97 -4.23 -4.20 -4.23
C LEU A 97 -4.13 -3.14 -3.14
N ILE A 98 -3.29 -3.36 -2.13
CA ILE A 98 -3.07 -2.40 -1.03
C ILE A 98 -1.97 -1.43 -1.42
N HIS A 99 -2.28 -0.12 -1.39
CA HIS A 99 -1.39 0.92 -1.89
C HIS A 99 -1.25 2.12 -0.95
N ASP A 100 -0.04 2.66 -0.85
CA ASP A 100 0.23 3.90 -0.12
C ASP A 100 -0.35 5.11 -0.87
N GLY A 101 -1.26 5.87 -0.26
CA GLY A 101 -1.87 7.09 -0.84
C GLY A 101 -0.90 8.24 -1.10
N VAL A 102 0.39 8.03 -0.82
CA VAL A 102 1.48 8.99 -1.05
C VAL A 102 2.51 8.49 -2.07
N ARG A 103 2.13 7.51 -2.92
CA ARG A 103 2.97 7.02 -4.05
C ARG A 103 2.30 7.33 -5.39
N PRO A 104 2.35 8.59 -5.84
CA PRO A 104 1.59 9.05 -7.02
C PRO A 104 2.17 8.59 -8.36
N TRP A 105 3.30 7.89 -8.36
CA TRP A 105 4.01 7.51 -9.60
C TRP A 105 3.95 6.02 -9.91
N VAL A 106 3.00 5.29 -9.29
CA VAL A 106 2.77 3.89 -9.66
C VAL A 106 2.37 3.81 -11.15
N GLN A 107 2.96 2.86 -11.87
CA GLN A 107 2.72 2.68 -13.30
C GLN A 107 1.69 1.58 -13.52
N LYS A 108 0.92 1.71 -14.60
CA LYS A 108 -0.03 0.68 -15.04
C LYS A 108 0.66 -0.68 -15.24
N SER A 109 1.88 -0.69 -15.80
CA SER A 109 2.67 -1.91 -15.98
C SER A 109 2.96 -2.66 -14.67
N SER A 110 3.15 -1.94 -13.56
CA SER A 110 3.31 -2.56 -12.25
C SER A 110 2.02 -3.23 -11.77
N ILE A 111 0.86 -2.62 -12.05
CA ILE A 111 -0.45 -3.22 -11.75
C ILE A 111 -0.67 -4.45 -12.63
N ASP A 112 -0.32 -4.38 -13.91
CA ASP A 112 -0.44 -5.49 -14.85
C ASP A 112 0.37 -6.71 -14.36
N ALA A 113 1.63 -6.50 -13.97
CA ALA A 113 2.51 -7.55 -13.47
C ALA A 113 2.02 -8.16 -12.15
N ILE A 114 1.46 -7.35 -11.23
CA ILE A 114 0.83 -7.86 -10.00
C ILE A 114 -0.37 -8.74 -10.35
N LEU A 115 -1.27 -8.28 -11.21
CA LEU A 115 -2.50 -9.03 -11.55
C LEU A 115 -2.18 -10.34 -12.27
N GLU A 116 -1.17 -10.35 -13.13
CA GLU A 116 -0.66 -11.59 -13.75
C GLU A 116 -0.17 -12.57 -12.68
N LYS A 117 0.65 -12.09 -11.73
CA LYS A 117 1.14 -12.93 -10.64
C LYS A 117 0.02 -13.46 -9.74
N MET A 118 -1.02 -12.66 -9.50
CA MET A 118 -2.20 -13.05 -8.70
C MET A 118 -3.11 -14.10 -9.37
N GLU A 119 -2.86 -14.49 -10.61
CA GLU A 119 -3.57 -15.62 -11.24
C GLU A 119 -3.18 -16.96 -10.60
N THR A 120 -1.96 -17.07 -10.10
CA THR A 120 -1.41 -18.31 -9.51
C THR A 120 -1.06 -18.20 -8.02
N GLU A 121 -0.87 -16.99 -7.51
CA GLU A 121 -0.40 -16.76 -6.14
C GLU A 121 -1.50 -16.17 -5.24
N ASN A 122 -1.38 -16.38 -3.94
CA ASN A 122 -2.28 -15.76 -2.95
C ASN A 122 -1.78 -14.39 -2.48
N ALA A 123 -0.47 -14.14 -2.62
CA ALA A 123 0.19 -12.91 -2.19
C ALA A 123 1.36 -12.55 -3.10
N CYS A 124 1.49 -11.29 -3.46
CA CYS A 124 2.67 -10.78 -4.15
C CYS A 124 2.99 -9.33 -3.76
N VAL A 125 4.25 -8.94 -3.91
CA VAL A 125 4.76 -7.62 -3.55
C VAL A 125 5.64 -7.05 -4.65
N LEU A 126 5.47 -5.76 -4.94
CA LEU A 126 6.46 -5.03 -5.74
C LEU A 126 7.71 -4.80 -4.90
N ALA A 127 8.87 -5.06 -5.49
CA ALA A 127 10.14 -4.77 -4.85
C ALA A 127 11.20 -4.35 -5.85
N ILE A 128 12.15 -3.52 -5.40
CA ILE A 128 13.31 -3.06 -6.18
C ILE A 128 14.60 -3.41 -5.44
N LYS A 129 15.70 -3.48 -6.17
CA LYS A 129 17.02 -3.59 -5.55
C LYS A 129 17.32 -2.31 -4.74
N PRO A 130 17.87 -2.41 -3.53
CA PRO A 130 18.29 -1.23 -2.77
C PRO A 130 19.37 -0.45 -3.53
N LYS A 131 19.31 0.88 -3.46
CA LYS A 131 20.30 1.75 -4.14
C LYS A 131 21.68 1.72 -3.49
N GLY A 132 21.80 1.20 -2.27
CA GLY A 132 23.06 1.16 -1.52
C GLY A 132 23.23 -0.16 -0.77
N ALA A 133 24.42 -0.35 -0.18
CA ALA A 133 24.68 -1.47 0.70
C ALA A 133 23.80 -1.37 1.96
N LEU A 134 23.23 -2.48 2.40
CA LEU A 134 22.53 -2.60 3.66
C LEU A 134 23.47 -3.23 4.67
N LEU A 135 23.52 -2.64 5.86
CA LEU A 135 24.31 -3.13 6.98
C LEU A 135 23.37 -3.55 8.11
N GLU A 136 23.61 -4.72 8.68
CA GLU A 136 23.08 -5.06 9.99
C GLU A 136 24.03 -4.50 11.05
N VAL A 137 23.48 -3.75 11.99
CA VAL A 137 24.25 -3.10 13.05
C VAL A 137 23.73 -3.62 14.40
N GLU A 138 24.64 -4.07 15.26
CA GLU A 138 24.37 -4.49 16.61
C GLU A 138 25.39 -3.79 17.53
N ASP A 139 24.92 -3.14 18.59
CA ASP A 139 25.73 -2.39 19.56
C ASP A 139 26.68 -1.35 18.94
N GLY A 140 26.26 -0.74 17.81
CA GLY A 140 27.06 0.27 17.10
C GLY A 140 28.10 -0.29 16.12
N TYR A 141 28.22 -1.61 16.00
CA TYR A 141 29.16 -2.28 15.10
C TYR A 141 28.44 -2.99 13.96
N VAL A 142 29.10 -3.08 12.80
CA VAL A 142 28.61 -3.85 11.67
C VAL A 142 28.64 -5.33 12.02
N LYS A 143 27.46 -5.96 12.06
CA LYS A 143 27.30 -7.40 12.26
C LYS A 143 27.36 -8.15 10.95
N ASN A 144 26.70 -7.61 9.94
CA ASN A 144 26.63 -8.25 8.62
C ASN A 144 26.48 -7.19 7.53
N VAL A 145 26.94 -7.55 6.30
CA VAL A 145 26.71 -6.76 5.10
C VAL A 145 25.77 -7.56 4.21
N PHE A 146 24.57 -7.03 3.99
CA PHE A 146 23.55 -7.70 3.18
C PHE A 146 23.92 -7.71 1.71
N ARG A 147 23.70 -8.85 1.10
CA ARG A 147 24.03 -9.19 -0.29
C ARG A 147 22.81 -9.01 -1.22
N PRO A 148 22.98 -9.35 -2.50
CA PRO A 148 22.00 -9.06 -3.58
C PRO A 148 20.59 -9.63 -3.39
N ASP A 149 20.35 -10.48 -2.41
CA ASP A 149 19.07 -11.16 -2.17
C ASP A 149 18.04 -10.27 -1.41
N TYR A 150 18.48 -9.12 -0.87
CA TYR A 150 17.59 -8.20 -0.19
C TYR A 150 16.98 -7.22 -1.19
N MET A 151 15.68 -7.02 -1.08
CA MET A 151 14.93 -6.09 -1.91
C MET A 151 14.17 -5.09 -1.02
N GLN A 152 13.98 -3.90 -1.55
CA GLN A 152 13.17 -2.87 -0.91
C GLN A 152 11.74 -2.98 -1.41
N THR A 153 10.78 -3.19 -0.49
CA THR A 153 9.37 -3.30 -0.83
C THR A 153 8.79 -1.98 -1.32
N GLN A 154 7.84 -2.11 -2.23
CA GLN A 154 6.99 -1.02 -2.70
C GLN A 154 5.52 -1.44 -2.58
N THR A 155 4.61 -0.52 -2.86
CA THR A 155 3.20 -0.78 -3.06
C THR A 155 2.80 -0.36 -4.49
N PRO A 156 1.75 -0.95 -5.10
CA PRO A 156 0.76 -1.87 -4.51
C PRO A 156 1.36 -3.23 -4.14
N GLN A 157 0.74 -3.85 -3.11
CA GLN A 157 0.95 -5.26 -2.79
C GLN A 157 -0.37 -5.98 -3.06
N GLY A 158 -0.32 -7.10 -3.79
CA GLY A 158 -1.49 -7.84 -4.23
C GLY A 158 -1.78 -9.04 -3.35
N PHE A 159 -3.07 -9.26 -3.02
CA PHE A 159 -3.50 -10.38 -2.18
C PHE A 159 -4.86 -10.90 -2.62
N LYS A 160 -5.10 -12.22 -2.40
CA LYS A 160 -6.47 -12.72 -2.32
C LYS A 160 -7.15 -12.11 -1.11
N THR A 161 -8.31 -11.50 -1.30
CA THR A 161 -9.00 -10.71 -0.26
C THR A 161 -9.30 -11.53 0.99
N SER A 162 -9.81 -12.74 0.84
CA SER A 162 -10.10 -13.63 1.97
C SER A 162 -8.85 -14.03 2.75
N PHE A 163 -7.73 -14.23 2.07
CA PHE A 163 -6.45 -14.58 2.69
C PHE A 163 -5.90 -13.41 3.51
N ILE A 164 -5.78 -12.22 2.92
CA ILE A 164 -5.20 -11.07 3.63
C ILE A 164 -6.10 -10.58 4.77
N LEU A 165 -7.42 -10.67 4.61
CA LEU A 165 -8.38 -10.37 5.68
C LEU A 165 -8.15 -11.28 6.90
N LYS A 166 -7.94 -12.59 6.70
CA LYS A 166 -7.60 -13.53 7.76
C LYS A 166 -6.29 -13.16 8.44
N CYS A 167 -5.24 -12.81 7.67
CA CYS A 167 -3.95 -12.39 8.22
C CYS A 167 -4.08 -11.14 9.10
N TYR A 168 -4.81 -10.12 8.63
CA TYR A 168 -5.04 -8.89 9.40
C TYR A 168 -5.89 -9.11 10.64
N THR A 169 -6.91 -9.97 10.58
CA THR A 169 -7.71 -10.36 11.75
C THR A 169 -6.84 -11.04 12.80
N THR A 170 -5.98 -11.97 12.39
CA THR A 170 -5.04 -12.64 13.30
C THR A 170 -4.06 -11.65 13.93
N ALA A 171 -3.45 -10.76 13.13
CA ALA A 171 -2.52 -9.75 13.62
C ALA A 171 -3.18 -8.78 14.62
N HIS A 172 -4.42 -8.36 14.35
CA HIS A 172 -5.19 -7.51 15.26
C HIS A 172 -5.43 -8.21 16.61
N HIS A 173 -5.87 -9.46 16.61
CA HIS A 173 -6.07 -10.24 17.84
C HIS A 173 -4.78 -10.46 18.65
N LEU A 174 -3.64 -10.57 17.96
CA LEU A 174 -2.33 -10.73 18.61
C LEU A 174 -1.69 -9.40 19.03
N GLY A 175 -2.33 -8.26 18.73
CA GLY A 175 -1.82 -6.93 19.06
C GLY A 175 -0.57 -6.54 18.25
N PHE A 176 -0.36 -7.11 17.08
CA PHE A 176 0.77 -6.76 16.22
C PHE A 176 0.53 -5.44 15.50
N ASP A 177 1.51 -4.53 15.55
CA ASP A 177 1.56 -3.33 14.71
C ASP A 177 2.68 -3.49 13.69
N MET A 178 2.33 -3.67 12.42
CA MET A 178 3.25 -3.90 11.31
C MET A 178 3.22 -2.73 10.33
N MET A 179 4.37 -2.44 9.76
CA MET A 179 4.53 -1.29 8.85
C MET A 179 4.31 -1.64 7.38
N ASP A 180 4.27 -2.93 7.03
CA ASP A 180 4.21 -3.44 5.67
C ASP A 180 3.31 -4.68 5.62
N ASP A 181 2.55 -4.86 4.52
CA ASP A 181 1.55 -5.92 4.41
C ASP A 181 2.22 -7.29 4.22
N ALA A 182 3.31 -7.34 3.43
CA ALA A 182 4.10 -8.56 3.27
C ALA A 182 4.79 -8.97 4.59
N GLN A 183 5.28 -7.99 5.38
CA GLN A 183 5.83 -8.26 6.72
C GLN A 183 4.77 -8.86 7.63
N LEU A 184 3.54 -8.35 7.60
CA LEU A 184 2.44 -8.90 8.40
C LEU A 184 2.15 -10.34 7.99
N VAL A 185 2.02 -10.61 6.69
CA VAL A 185 1.74 -11.97 6.17
C VAL A 185 2.83 -12.94 6.61
N SER A 186 4.12 -12.60 6.48
CA SER A 186 5.23 -13.47 6.89
C SER A 186 5.28 -13.71 8.41
N ARG A 187 4.61 -12.88 9.21
CA ARG A 187 4.58 -13.04 10.67
C ARG A 187 3.45 -13.93 11.15
N VAL A 188 2.34 -14.00 10.41
CA VAL A 188 1.12 -14.68 10.84
C VAL A 188 0.74 -15.88 9.97
N SER A 189 1.51 -16.16 8.90
CA SER A 189 1.26 -17.32 8.02
C SER A 189 2.57 -17.84 7.42
N ASP A 190 2.55 -19.08 6.94
CA ASP A 190 3.64 -19.71 6.20
C ASP A 190 3.48 -19.55 4.67
N GLU A 191 2.53 -18.72 4.24
CA GLU A 191 2.27 -18.47 2.81
C GLU A 191 3.48 -17.80 2.16
N LYS A 192 3.86 -18.29 0.99
CA LYS A 192 4.91 -17.68 0.19
C LYS A 192 4.40 -16.41 -0.48
N ILE A 193 5.19 -15.35 -0.39
CA ILE A 193 4.88 -14.07 -1.02
C ILE A 193 5.74 -13.97 -2.29
N ALA A 194 5.10 -13.93 -3.45
CA ALA A 194 5.81 -13.77 -4.71
C ALA A 194 6.35 -12.34 -4.84
N VAL A 195 7.56 -12.21 -5.40
CA VAL A 195 8.16 -10.90 -5.70
C VAL A 195 7.93 -10.56 -7.16
N VAL A 196 7.44 -9.35 -7.39
CA VAL A 196 7.27 -8.73 -8.71
C VAL A 196 8.23 -7.56 -8.80
N GLU A 197 8.90 -7.40 -9.95
CA GLU A 197 9.83 -6.29 -10.15
C GLU A 197 9.09 -4.95 -10.10
N GLY A 198 9.56 -4.07 -9.22
CA GLY A 198 9.01 -2.73 -9.03
C GLY A 198 9.64 -1.70 -9.97
N ASP A 199 9.23 -0.44 -9.82
CA ASP A 199 9.76 0.69 -10.59
C ASP A 199 10.45 1.67 -9.65
N ILE A 200 11.68 2.06 -9.97
CA ILE A 200 12.48 3.02 -9.20
C ILE A 200 11.78 4.40 -9.08
N ARG A 201 10.88 4.73 -9.99
CA ARG A 201 10.06 5.95 -9.95
C ARG A 201 8.91 5.88 -8.95
N ASN A 202 8.49 4.67 -8.54
CA ASN A 202 7.39 4.45 -7.61
C ASN A 202 7.85 4.73 -6.16
N VAL A 203 8.23 5.97 -5.88
CA VAL A 203 8.69 6.45 -4.57
C VAL A 203 7.56 7.12 -3.79
N ARG A 204 7.72 7.21 -2.48
CA ARG A 204 6.83 8.04 -1.64
C ARG A 204 7.09 9.51 -1.91
N TYR A 205 6.01 10.28 -2.03
CA TYR A 205 6.11 11.74 -2.13
C TYR A 205 6.72 12.32 -0.85
N LEU A 206 7.72 13.17 -1.02
CA LEU A 206 8.37 13.90 0.08
C LEU A 206 7.95 15.36 0.01
N LEU A 207 7.42 15.90 1.11
CA LEU A 207 7.27 17.35 1.24
C LEU A 207 8.68 17.94 1.25
N LYS A 208 8.91 18.93 0.40
CA LYS A 208 10.10 19.76 0.55
C LYS A 208 9.94 20.54 1.85
N GLY A 209 10.88 20.36 2.78
CA GLY A 209 11.02 21.20 3.97
C GLY A 209 11.38 22.63 3.60
#